data_2cab88e25598b7a2263abeb1b37a5832
#
_entry.id   2cab88e25598b7a2263abeb1b37a5832
#
_cell.length_a   1.000
_cell.length_b   1.000
_cell.length_c   1.000
_cell.angle_alpha   90.00
_cell.angle_beta   90.00
_cell.angle_gamma   90.00
#
_symmetry.space_group_name_H-M   'P 1'
#
loop_
_entity.id
_entity.type
_entity.pdbx_description
1 polymer ?
#
loop_
_entity_poly.entity_id
_entity_poly.type
_entity_poly.pdbx_seq_one_letter_code
_entity_poly.pdbx_strand_id
1 'polypeptide(L)'
;MLRQQNKDIAGWLTISGLLDEAVVQRDEVFYMDHDALGKKNVNGAIFLDSGISLNKRPYTLILYGHNMKTGAMFGCLRNYENTSFYHKNPFITFDTKYEEGRYVIFAAGSIRTEPPYSRSNYLDFFTLTSDRVNERETALKVLKTASVHTCTVDVQLEDQLLLLITCVDNDAERRVVAARRVRDGENEQELKKQVERSRKRY
;
A
#
# COMPACT_ATOMS: atom_id res chain seq x y z
N MET A 1 13.62 -4.18 -20.11
CA MET A 1 14.99 -3.71 -19.78
C MET A 1 15.38 -3.88 -18.31
N LEU A 2 14.67 -3.34 -17.32
CA LEU A 2 15.09 -3.44 -15.89
C LEU A 2 15.18 -4.89 -15.37
N ARG A 3 14.25 -5.77 -15.72
CA ARG A 3 14.30 -7.20 -15.33
C ARG A 3 15.50 -7.98 -15.90
N GLN A 4 16.14 -7.47 -16.93
CA GLN A 4 17.40 -8.06 -17.43
C GLN A 4 18.56 -7.74 -16.48
N GLN A 5 18.45 -6.66 -15.69
CA GLN A 5 19.44 -6.24 -14.71
C GLN A 5 19.20 -6.92 -13.33
N ASN A 6 17.94 -7.14 -12.96
CA ASN A 6 17.57 -7.85 -11.73
C ASN A 6 16.29 -8.68 -11.95
N LYS A 7 16.40 -10.01 -11.82
CA LYS A 7 15.28 -10.97 -11.95
C LYS A 7 14.21 -10.80 -10.86
N ASP A 8 14.57 -10.19 -9.72
CA ASP A 8 13.70 -10.00 -8.57
C ASP A 8 12.73 -8.83 -8.77
N ILE A 9 12.84 -8.05 -9.85
CA ILE A 9 11.88 -6.98 -10.17
C ILE A 9 10.51 -7.61 -10.45
N ALA A 10 9.56 -7.31 -9.57
CA ALA A 10 8.17 -7.77 -9.59
C ALA A 10 7.24 -6.81 -10.33
N GLY A 11 7.51 -5.50 -10.25
CA GLY A 11 6.67 -4.48 -10.86
C GLY A 11 7.24 -3.07 -10.76
N TRP A 12 6.37 -2.10 -11.05
CA TRP A 12 6.67 -0.68 -11.00
C TRP A 12 5.55 0.07 -10.28
N LEU A 13 5.90 0.86 -9.27
CA LEU A 13 4.96 1.61 -8.45
C LEU A 13 5.06 3.10 -8.74
N THR A 14 3.94 3.72 -9.12
CA THR A 14 3.88 5.15 -9.39
C THR A 14 2.78 5.82 -8.58
N ILE A 15 3.14 6.90 -7.88
CA ILE A 15 2.22 7.88 -7.33
C ILE A 15 2.60 9.22 -7.93
N SER A 16 1.72 9.79 -8.75
CA SER A 16 2.02 10.97 -9.57
C SER A 16 2.62 12.11 -8.75
N GLY A 17 3.83 12.56 -9.15
CA GLY A 17 4.55 13.65 -8.49
C GLY A 17 5.08 13.33 -7.08
N LEU A 18 5.04 12.06 -6.64
CA LEU A 18 5.49 11.65 -5.32
C LEU A 18 6.46 10.47 -5.35
N LEU A 19 6.17 9.43 -6.11
CA LEU A 19 6.91 8.17 -6.14
C LEU A 19 6.90 7.57 -7.54
N ASP A 20 8.04 7.08 -8.00
CA ASP A 20 8.21 6.40 -9.30
C ASP A 20 9.36 5.39 -9.18
N GLU A 21 9.06 4.18 -8.68
CA GLU A 21 10.06 3.23 -8.21
C GLU A 21 9.80 1.80 -8.67
N ALA A 22 10.89 1.07 -8.90
CA ALA A 22 10.84 -0.37 -9.10
C ALA A 22 10.43 -1.08 -7.80
N VAL A 23 9.56 -2.08 -7.92
CA VAL A 23 9.19 -2.99 -6.83
C VAL A 23 9.88 -4.33 -7.06
N VAL A 24 10.57 -4.81 -6.04
CA VAL A 24 11.26 -6.10 -6.06
C VAL A 24 10.53 -7.13 -5.22
N GLN A 25 10.82 -8.42 -5.43
CA GLN A 25 10.33 -9.50 -4.59
C GLN A 25 11.39 -10.59 -4.45
N ARG A 26 11.78 -10.86 -3.21
CA ARG A 26 12.72 -11.92 -2.87
C ARG A 26 12.38 -12.45 -1.47
N ASP A 27 13.20 -12.16 -0.49
CA ASP A 27 12.97 -12.30 0.95
C ASP A 27 12.75 -10.91 1.57
N GLU A 28 12.28 -10.87 2.80
CA GLU A 28 11.93 -9.61 3.47
C GLU A 28 13.13 -8.84 4.05
N VAL A 29 14.33 -9.43 3.99
CA VAL A 29 15.52 -8.87 4.64
C VAL A 29 16.45 -8.22 3.64
N PHE A 30 16.68 -8.86 2.48
CA PHE A 30 17.70 -8.42 1.53
C PHE A 30 17.49 -6.98 1.06
N TYR A 31 16.27 -6.62 0.68
CA TYR A 31 15.95 -5.31 0.15
C TYR A 31 15.70 -4.23 1.20
N MET A 32 15.89 -4.56 2.47
CA MET A 32 15.91 -3.53 3.52
C MET A 32 17.17 -2.65 3.48
N ASP A 33 18.28 -3.16 2.92
CA ASP A 33 19.53 -2.40 2.81
C ASP A 33 20.21 -2.53 1.42
N HIS A 34 19.42 -2.92 0.38
CA HIS A 34 19.84 -2.98 -1.01
C HIS A 34 18.81 -2.31 -1.91
N ASP A 35 19.28 -1.56 -2.92
CA ASP A 35 18.43 -0.96 -3.94
C ASP A 35 17.84 -2.01 -4.89
N ALA A 36 16.96 -1.58 -5.79
CA ALA A 36 16.30 -2.45 -6.75
C ALA A 36 17.26 -3.11 -7.77
N LEU A 37 18.51 -2.71 -7.84
CA LEU A 37 19.56 -3.36 -8.64
C LEU A 37 20.43 -4.31 -7.80
N GLY A 38 20.12 -4.48 -6.51
CA GLY A 38 20.84 -5.36 -5.60
C GLY A 38 22.14 -4.76 -5.05
N LYS A 39 22.35 -3.44 -5.17
CA LYS A 39 23.49 -2.73 -4.58
C LYS A 39 23.14 -2.26 -3.18
N LYS A 40 24.11 -2.32 -2.27
CA LYS A 40 23.92 -1.86 -0.91
C LYS A 40 23.51 -0.39 -0.87
N ASN A 41 22.41 -0.09 -0.20
CA ASN A 41 21.81 1.25 -0.12
C ASN A 41 20.98 1.36 1.15
N VAL A 42 21.26 2.34 1.98
CA VAL A 42 20.58 2.59 3.27
C VAL A 42 19.07 2.87 3.10
N ASN A 43 18.64 3.34 1.95
CA ASN A 43 17.21 3.55 1.65
C ASN A 43 16.48 2.24 1.33
N GLY A 44 17.21 1.14 1.11
CA GLY A 44 16.63 -0.10 0.65
C GLY A 44 15.93 0.02 -0.72
N ALA A 45 14.97 -0.85 -0.95
CA ALA A 45 14.05 -0.77 -2.08
C ALA A 45 12.60 -0.93 -1.59
N ILE A 46 11.64 -0.62 -2.45
CA ILE A 46 10.24 -1.02 -2.22
C ILE A 46 10.10 -2.48 -2.62
N PHE A 47 9.54 -3.31 -1.74
CA PHE A 47 9.41 -4.72 -2.00
C PHE A 47 8.00 -5.26 -1.75
N LEU A 48 7.61 -6.21 -2.58
CA LEU A 48 6.38 -6.98 -2.43
C LEU A 48 6.62 -8.07 -1.39
N ASP A 49 5.64 -8.28 -0.52
CA ASP A 49 5.65 -9.36 0.46
C ASP A 49 6.01 -10.71 -0.17
N SER A 50 6.93 -11.45 0.46
CA SER A 50 7.49 -12.69 -0.09
C SER A 50 6.46 -13.84 -0.18
N GLY A 51 5.43 -13.81 0.68
CA GLY A 51 4.34 -14.80 0.67
C GLY A 51 3.31 -14.58 -0.43
N ILE A 52 3.33 -13.43 -1.11
CA ILE A 52 2.34 -13.09 -2.14
C ILE A 52 2.78 -13.62 -3.51
N SER A 53 1.89 -14.35 -4.18
CA SER A 53 2.12 -14.87 -5.52
C SER A 53 1.32 -14.10 -6.57
N LEU A 54 2.00 -13.24 -7.34
CA LEU A 54 1.37 -12.36 -8.34
C LEU A 54 0.60 -13.10 -9.45
N ASN A 55 1.01 -14.33 -9.79
CA ASN A 55 0.34 -15.11 -10.83
C ASN A 55 -1.02 -15.69 -10.40
N LYS A 56 -1.35 -15.64 -9.10
CA LYS A 56 -2.62 -16.14 -8.54
C LYS A 56 -3.67 -15.05 -8.36
N ARG A 57 -3.36 -13.82 -8.75
CA ARG A 57 -4.23 -12.64 -8.49
C ARG A 57 -4.72 -12.59 -7.03
N PRO A 58 -3.83 -12.35 -6.07
CA PRO A 58 -4.20 -12.36 -4.66
C PRO A 58 -5.20 -11.25 -4.36
N TYR A 59 -6.03 -11.46 -3.34
CA TYR A 59 -6.97 -10.45 -2.85
C TYR A 59 -6.26 -9.19 -2.37
N THR A 60 -5.13 -9.34 -1.68
CA THR A 60 -4.34 -8.21 -1.18
C THR A 60 -2.92 -8.28 -1.69
N LEU A 61 -2.44 -7.17 -2.23
CA LEU A 61 -1.04 -6.91 -2.53
C LEU A 61 -0.47 -6.04 -1.41
N ILE A 62 0.65 -6.44 -0.82
CA ILE A 62 1.31 -5.69 0.25
C ILE A 62 2.70 -5.30 -0.21
N LEU A 63 2.96 -4.00 -0.26
CA LEU A 63 4.27 -3.43 -0.55
C LEU A 63 4.84 -2.80 0.72
N TYR A 64 6.10 -3.08 0.99
CA TYR A 64 6.86 -2.48 2.08
C TYR A 64 7.92 -1.52 1.57
N GLY A 65 8.23 -0.52 2.36
CA GLY A 65 9.30 0.42 2.09
C GLY A 65 9.68 1.21 3.34
N HIS A 66 10.93 1.68 3.41
CA HIS A 66 11.42 2.44 4.55
C HIS A 66 10.68 3.77 4.76
N ASN A 67 10.46 4.11 6.03
CA ASN A 67 9.91 5.40 6.46
C ASN A 67 11.03 6.46 6.57
N MET A 68 11.64 6.81 5.45
CA MET A 68 12.75 7.77 5.45
C MET A 68 12.31 9.17 5.87
N LYS A 69 13.06 9.79 6.80
CA LYS A 69 12.82 11.19 7.23
C LYS A 69 12.94 12.18 6.08
N THR A 70 13.76 11.88 5.08
CA THR A 70 13.93 12.66 3.85
C THR A 70 12.68 12.67 2.95
N GLY A 71 11.74 11.74 3.16
CA GLY A 71 10.60 11.54 2.29
C GLY A 71 10.85 10.53 1.16
N ALA A 72 12.05 9.97 1.06
CA ALA A 72 12.34 8.88 0.12
C ALA A 72 11.59 7.60 0.51
N MET A 73 11.49 6.67 -0.43
CA MET A 73 10.73 5.42 -0.28
C MET A 73 9.32 5.70 0.26
N PHE A 74 8.86 4.98 1.29
CA PHE A 74 7.55 5.20 1.91
C PHE A 74 7.53 6.30 2.99
N GLY A 75 8.65 7.01 3.19
CA GLY A 75 8.65 8.26 3.95
C GLY A 75 7.70 9.32 3.39
N CYS A 76 7.46 9.31 2.08
CA CYS A 76 6.53 10.20 1.39
C CYS A 76 5.04 9.94 1.74
N LEU A 77 4.68 8.75 2.23
CA LEU A 77 3.29 8.39 2.56
C LEU A 77 2.69 9.25 3.68
N ARG A 78 3.53 9.91 4.50
CA ARG A 78 3.06 10.89 5.51
C ARG A 78 2.23 12.02 4.90
N ASN A 79 2.44 12.35 3.62
CA ASN A 79 1.70 13.41 2.94
C ASN A 79 0.20 13.11 2.85
N TYR A 80 -0.18 11.83 2.89
CA TYR A 80 -1.59 11.42 2.89
C TYR A 80 -2.34 11.73 4.19
N GLU A 81 -1.68 12.18 5.25
CA GLU A 81 -2.32 12.73 6.44
C GLU A 81 -2.93 14.13 6.17
N ASN A 82 -2.50 14.79 5.09
CA ASN A 82 -3.06 16.05 4.63
C ASN A 82 -4.20 15.80 3.64
N THR A 83 -5.41 16.30 3.97
CA THR A 83 -6.60 16.09 3.17
C THR A 83 -6.47 16.66 1.76
N SER A 84 -5.88 17.85 1.61
CA SER A 84 -5.68 18.47 0.29
C SER A 84 -4.72 17.68 -0.58
N PHE A 85 -3.68 17.10 0.03
CA PHE A 85 -2.76 16.20 -0.68
C PHE A 85 -3.48 14.94 -1.13
N TYR A 86 -4.25 14.30 -0.25
CA TYR A 86 -5.05 13.11 -0.57
C TYR A 86 -6.03 13.37 -1.73
N HIS A 87 -6.78 14.49 -1.69
CA HIS A 87 -7.69 14.87 -2.77
C HIS A 87 -6.99 15.09 -4.11
N LYS A 88 -5.77 15.62 -4.08
CA LYS A 88 -4.98 15.86 -5.30
C LYS A 88 -4.38 14.58 -5.89
N ASN A 89 -4.04 13.60 -5.04
CA ASN A 89 -3.31 12.39 -5.41
C ASN A 89 -4.06 11.12 -5.00
N PRO A 90 -5.31 10.90 -5.50
CA PRO A 90 -6.16 9.81 -5.03
C PRO A 90 -5.82 8.44 -5.64
N PHE A 91 -4.90 8.37 -6.61
CA PHE A 91 -4.63 7.15 -7.35
C PHE A 91 -3.18 6.68 -7.22
N ILE A 92 -3.02 5.36 -7.25
CA ILE A 92 -1.75 4.64 -7.33
C ILE A 92 -1.78 3.78 -8.58
N THR A 93 -0.65 3.70 -9.30
CA THR A 93 -0.43 2.71 -10.35
C THR A 93 0.59 1.71 -9.85
N PHE A 94 0.27 0.43 -9.92
CA PHE A 94 1.21 -0.65 -9.66
C PHE A 94 1.13 -1.67 -10.79
N ASP A 95 2.07 -1.55 -11.72
CA ASP A 95 2.16 -2.42 -12.88
C ASP A 95 3.09 -3.60 -12.55
N THR A 96 2.61 -4.79 -12.79
CA THR A 96 3.35 -6.03 -12.60
C THR A 96 3.76 -6.62 -13.95
N LYS A 97 4.54 -7.68 -13.92
CA LYS A 97 4.86 -8.44 -15.14
C LYS A 97 3.64 -9.16 -15.77
N TYR A 98 2.52 -9.21 -15.06
CA TYR A 98 1.33 -9.93 -15.49
C TYR A 98 0.20 -9.00 -15.93
N GLU A 99 0.10 -7.82 -15.31
CA GLU A 99 -0.99 -6.88 -15.57
C GLU A 99 -0.64 -5.46 -15.14
N GLU A 100 -1.26 -4.49 -15.79
CA GLU A 100 -1.31 -3.11 -15.34
C GLU A 100 -2.33 -2.99 -14.21
N GLY A 101 -2.01 -2.19 -13.19
CA GLY A 101 -2.83 -2.03 -12.01
C GLY A 101 -3.09 -0.57 -11.66
N ARG A 102 -4.35 -0.14 -11.73
CA ARG A 102 -4.80 1.17 -11.28
C ARG A 102 -5.62 1.04 -10.02
N TYR A 103 -5.28 1.81 -8.98
CA TYR A 103 -5.89 1.71 -7.66
C TYR A 103 -6.33 3.09 -7.18
N VAL A 104 -7.51 3.14 -6.52
CA VAL A 104 -8.02 4.35 -5.84
C VAL A 104 -7.84 4.19 -4.33
N ILE A 105 -7.23 5.19 -3.70
CA ILE A 105 -6.97 5.20 -2.26
C ILE A 105 -8.29 5.41 -1.53
N PHE A 106 -8.56 4.59 -0.51
CA PHE A 106 -9.74 4.70 0.34
C PHE A 106 -9.41 4.94 1.82
N ALA A 107 -8.17 4.66 2.25
CA ALA A 107 -7.75 4.88 3.62
C ALA A 107 -6.25 5.23 3.68
N ALA A 108 -5.90 6.11 4.61
CA ALA A 108 -4.52 6.44 4.96
C ALA A 108 -4.43 6.69 6.46
N GLY A 109 -3.49 6.05 7.16
CA GLY A 109 -3.37 6.16 8.61
C GLY A 109 -2.29 5.25 9.18
N SER A 110 -2.48 4.78 10.40
CA SER A 110 -1.53 3.89 11.08
C SER A 110 -2.22 2.63 11.59
N ILE A 111 -1.59 1.48 11.37
CA ILE A 111 -1.99 0.18 11.90
C ILE A 111 -0.92 -0.35 12.84
N ARG A 112 -1.31 -1.27 13.72
CA ARG A 112 -0.40 -2.07 14.54
C ARG A 112 -0.36 -3.50 14.03
N THR A 113 0.84 -4.03 13.91
CA THR A 113 1.06 -5.44 13.52
C THR A 113 1.56 -6.30 14.69
N GLU A 114 1.76 -5.66 15.85
CA GLU A 114 2.27 -6.29 17.09
C GLU A 114 1.37 -5.95 18.29
N PRO A 115 1.45 -6.74 19.39
CA PRO A 115 0.69 -6.50 20.61
C PRO A 115 0.81 -5.05 21.14
N PRO A 116 -0.19 -4.56 21.86
CA PRO A 116 -1.39 -5.27 22.35
C PRO A 116 -2.48 -5.41 21.26
N TYR A 117 -2.97 -6.63 21.09
CA TYR A 117 -3.98 -7.01 20.08
C TYR A 117 -5.37 -6.39 20.31
N SER A 118 -5.60 -5.81 21.48
CA SER A 118 -6.88 -5.17 21.85
C SER A 118 -7.12 -3.79 21.23
N ARG A 119 -6.14 -3.24 20.51
CA ARG A 119 -6.31 -1.93 19.87
C ARG A 119 -7.13 -2.04 18.59
N SER A 120 -7.99 -1.05 18.36
CA SER A 120 -8.87 -1.00 17.19
C SER A 120 -8.16 -0.90 15.84
N ASN A 121 -6.88 -0.56 15.84
CA ASN A 121 -6.02 -0.49 14.65
C ASN A 121 -5.04 -1.68 14.53
N TYR A 122 -5.22 -2.75 15.33
CA TYR A 122 -4.43 -3.97 15.18
C TYR A 122 -4.87 -4.76 13.94
N LEU A 123 -3.90 -5.16 13.13
CA LEU A 123 -4.13 -5.96 11.93
C LEU A 123 -2.87 -6.77 11.60
N ASP A 124 -2.96 -8.08 11.72
CA ASP A 124 -1.87 -8.98 11.40
C ASP A 124 -1.82 -9.34 9.89
N PHE A 125 -0.68 -9.86 9.48
CA PHE A 125 -0.45 -10.27 8.11
C PHE A 125 -1.42 -11.36 7.63
N PHE A 126 -1.75 -12.32 8.50
CA PHE A 126 -2.66 -13.41 8.15
C PHE A 126 -4.05 -12.88 7.77
N THR A 127 -4.59 -11.96 8.58
CA THR A 127 -5.87 -11.30 8.31
C THR A 127 -5.83 -10.48 7.01
N LEU A 128 -4.70 -9.81 6.75
CA LEU A 128 -4.52 -8.99 5.52
C LEU A 128 -4.50 -9.81 4.23
N THR A 129 -3.96 -11.02 4.27
CA THR A 129 -3.76 -11.87 3.09
C THR A 129 -4.79 -12.98 2.94
N SER A 130 -5.70 -13.09 3.88
CA SER A 130 -6.68 -14.19 3.93
C SER A 130 -7.72 -14.11 2.82
N ASP A 131 -8.11 -15.28 2.32
CA ASP A 131 -9.22 -15.46 1.39
C ASP A 131 -10.58 -15.61 2.08
N ARG A 132 -10.62 -15.68 3.43
CA ARG A 132 -11.84 -15.86 4.20
C ARG A 132 -12.62 -14.56 4.31
N VAL A 133 -13.92 -14.62 4.05
CA VAL A 133 -14.81 -13.44 4.00
C VAL A 133 -14.78 -12.62 5.30
N ASN A 134 -14.90 -13.27 6.46
CA ASN A 134 -14.89 -12.61 7.76
C ASN A 134 -13.55 -11.93 8.11
N GLU A 135 -12.45 -12.47 7.61
CA GLU A 135 -11.12 -11.86 7.78
C GLU A 135 -10.94 -10.66 6.86
N ARG A 136 -11.44 -10.73 5.62
CA ARG A 136 -11.51 -9.58 4.70
C ARG A 136 -12.38 -8.45 5.26
N GLU A 137 -13.56 -8.77 5.82
CA GLU A 137 -14.41 -7.79 6.51
C GLU A 137 -13.67 -7.12 7.67
N THR A 138 -12.95 -7.92 8.47
CA THR A 138 -12.14 -7.42 9.57
C THR A 138 -11.04 -6.49 9.06
N ALA A 139 -10.29 -6.90 8.04
CA ALA A 139 -9.23 -6.09 7.43
C ALA A 139 -9.78 -4.74 6.92
N LEU A 140 -10.86 -4.75 6.15
CA LEU A 140 -11.50 -3.53 5.65
C LEU A 140 -11.98 -2.61 6.78
N LYS A 141 -12.60 -3.18 7.82
CA LYS A 141 -13.06 -2.42 8.99
C LYS A 141 -11.88 -1.75 9.71
N VAL A 142 -10.80 -2.49 9.95
CA VAL A 142 -9.61 -1.95 10.62
C VAL A 142 -8.96 -0.86 9.77
N LEU A 143 -8.73 -1.09 8.47
CA LEU A 143 -8.15 -0.11 7.57
C LEU A 143 -8.98 1.19 7.51
N LYS A 144 -10.31 1.05 7.37
CA LYS A 144 -11.22 2.21 7.38
C LYS A 144 -11.20 2.94 8.73
N THR A 145 -11.11 2.22 9.85
CA THR A 145 -11.08 2.81 11.20
C THR A 145 -9.74 3.50 11.49
N ALA A 146 -8.63 2.91 11.06
CA ALA A 146 -7.28 3.46 11.22
C ALA A 146 -7.02 4.70 10.36
N SER A 147 -7.85 4.94 9.34
CA SER A 147 -7.70 6.09 8.45
C SER A 147 -7.91 7.42 9.18
N VAL A 148 -7.03 8.39 8.94
CA VAL A 148 -7.19 9.77 9.39
C VAL A 148 -8.26 10.54 8.61
N HIS A 149 -8.78 9.95 7.53
CA HIS A 149 -9.86 10.50 6.72
C HIS A 149 -11.10 9.62 6.77
N THR A 150 -12.28 10.23 6.58
CA THR A 150 -13.51 9.46 6.33
C THR A 150 -13.39 8.73 5.00
N CYS A 151 -13.70 7.43 4.98
CA CYS A 151 -13.75 6.66 3.75
C CYS A 151 -15.03 7.00 2.97
N THR A 152 -14.87 7.54 1.77
CA THR A 152 -15.95 7.95 0.87
C THR A 152 -15.94 7.19 -0.45
N VAL A 153 -14.88 6.42 -0.67
CA VAL A 153 -14.77 5.50 -1.81
C VAL A 153 -15.55 4.24 -1.52
N ASP A 154 -16.36 3.79 -2.48
CA ASP A 154 -17.03 2.50 -2.40
C ASP A 154 -15.99 1.36 -2.47
N VAL A 155 -15.95 0.51 -1.45
CA VAL A 155 -15.04 -0.64 -1.33
C VAL A 155 -15.84 -1.87 -0.97
N GLN A 156 -15.82 -2.87 -1.85
CA GLN A 156 -16.48 -4.15 -1.72
C GLN A 156 -15.51 -5.24 -1.26
N LEU A 157 -16.04 -6.37 -0.79
CA LEU A 157 -15.23 -7.50 -0.32
C LEU A 157 -14.46 -8.21 -1.45
N GLU A 158 -14.94 -8.07 -2.67
CA GLU A 158 -14.37 -8.70 -3.86
C GLU A 158 -13.25 -7.86 -4.49
N ASP A 159 -13.11 -6.60 -4.06
CA ASP A 159 -12.09 -5.71 -4.60
C ASP A 159 -10.69 -6.18 -4.23
N GLN A 160 -9.80 -6.23 -5.20
CA GLN A 160 -8.38 -6.42 -4.93
C GLN A 160 -7.82 -5.19 -4.21
N LEU A 161 -7.12 -5.41 -3.11
CA LEU A 161 -6.48 -4.35 -2.33
C LEU A 161 -5.00 -4.22 -2.67
N LEU A 162 -4.51 -2.99 -2.60
CA LEU A 162 -3.08 -2.64 -2.58
C LEU A 162 -2.79 -1.87 -1.30
N LEU A 163 -1.89 -2.39 -0.48
CA LEU A 163 -1.45 -1.77 0.76
C LEU A 163 0.00 -1.35 0.64
N LEU A 164 0.28 -0.08 0.87
CA LEU A 164 1.62 0.47 1.02
C LEU A 164 1.88 0.63 2.53
N ILE A 165 2.82 -0.15 3.07
CA ILE A 165 3.09 -0.21 4.51
C ILE A 165 4.54 0.18 4.76
N THR A 166 4.78 1.13 5.68
CA THR A 166 6.15 1.48 6.07
C THR A 166 6.79 0.36 6.87
N CYS A 167 8.09 0.13 6.66
CA CYS A 167 8.89 -0.63 7.59
C CYS A 167 8.98 0.11 8.94
N VAL A 168 9.18 -0.65 10.01
CA VAL A 168 9.24 -0.09 11.38
C VAL A 168 10.65 0.42 11.69
N ASP A 169 10.70 1.64 12.28
CA ASP A 169 11.91 2.19 12.92
C ASP A 169 11.78 2.05 14.43
N ASN A 170 11.32 1.31 15.18
CA ASN A 170 11.21 1.16 16.65
C ASN A 170 9.77 1.22 17.23
N ASP A 171 8.76 1.59 16.44
CA ASP A 171 7.38 1.63 16.93
C ASP A 171 6.56 0.47 16.34
N ALA A 172 5.72 -0.15 17.17
CA ALA A 172 4.77 -1.17 16.74
C ALA A 172 3.69 -0.63 15.77
N GLU A 173 3.69 0.67 15.47
CA GLU A 173 2.79 1.30 14.51
C GLU A 173 3.44 1.50 13.16
N ARG A 174 2.74 1.07 12.11
CA ARG A 174 3.14 1.23 10.71
C ARG A 174 2.18 2.15 10.00
N ARG A 175 2.70 3.11 9.26
CA ARG A 175 1.86 3.90 8.35
C ARG A 175 1.38 2.99 7.23
N VAL A 176 0.10 3.11 6.90
CA VAL A 176 -0.53 2.40 5.80
C VAL A 176 -1.27 3.37 4.90
N VAL A 177 -1.12 3.19 3.59
CA VAL A 177 -2.02 3.74 2.56
C VAL A 177 -2.69 2.55 1.89
N ALA A 178 -4.00 2.47 1.99
CA ALA A 178 -4.80 1.39 1.46
C ALA A 178 -5.62 1.86 0.25
N ALA A 179 -5.50 1.12 -0.84
CA ALA A 179 -6.20 1.39 -2.08
C ALA A 179 -6.90 0.12 -2.57
N ARG A 180 -7.99 0.28 -3.32
CA ARG A 180 -8.62 -0.81 -4.04
C ARG A 180 -8.42 -0.66 -5.54
N ARG A 181 -8.37 -1.76 -6.26
CA ARG A 181 -8.29 -1.74 -7.72
C ARG A 181 -9.48 -0.99 -8.30
N VAL A 182 -9.23 -0.16 -9.30
CA VAL A 182 -10.29 0.47 -10.09
C VAL A 182 -10.96 -0.65 -10.91
N ARG A 183 -12.28 -0.75 -10.79
CA ARG A 183 -13.07 -1.80 -11.46
C ARG A 183 -13.25 -1.46 -12.94
N ASP A 184 -13.45 -2.46 -13.76
CA ASP A 184 -13.73 -2.28 -15.18
C ASP A 184 -14.98 -1.39 -15.37
N GLY A 185 -14.86 -0.37 -16.21
CA GLY A 185 -15.93 0.59 -16.48
C GLY A 185 -16.10 1.72 -15.47
N GLU A 186 -15.35 1.75 -14.36
CA GLU A 186 -15.37 2.90 -13.44
C GLU A 186 -14.70 4.12 -14.08
N ASN A 187 -15.26 5.29 -13.80
CA ASN A 187 -14.73 6.57 -14.26
C ASN A 187 -13.84 7.20 -13.18
N GLU A 188 -12.57 7.45 -13.49
CA GLU A 188 -11.63 8.07 -12.54
C GLU A 188 -12.07 9.45 -12.05
N GLN A 189 -12.80 10.24 -12.86
CA GLN A 189 -13.30 11.54 -12.42
C GLN A 189 -14.36 11.40 -11.35
N GLU A 190 -15.25 10.40 -11.45
CA GLU A 190 -16.25 10.11 -10.42
C GLU A 190 -15.60 9.57 -9.15
N LEU A 191 -14.60 8.69 -9.27
CA LEU A 191 -13.81 8.21 -8.12
C LEU A 191 -13.10 9.37 -7.43
N LYS A 192 -12.52 10.30 -8.19
CA LYS A 192 -11.89 11.50 -7.64
C LYS A 192 -12.90 12.36 -6.87
N LYS A 193 -14.11 12.57 -7.40
CA LYS A 193 -15.19 13.27 -6.69
C LYS A 193 -15.59 12.55 -5.39
N GLN A 194 -15.57 11.21 -5.37
CA GLN A 194 -15.79 10.46 -4.13
C GLN A 194 -14.71 10.78 -3.10
N VAL A 195 -13.43 10.74 -3.49
CA VAL A 195 -12.30 11.05 -2.61
C VAL A 195 -12.39 12.52 -2.10
N GLU A 196 -12.76 13.47 -2.94
CA GLU A 196 -12.91 14.89 -2.57
C GLU A 196 -14.01 15.15 -1.51
N ARG A 197 -14.93 14.20 -1.31
CA ARG A 197 -15.93 14.25 -0.22
C ARG A 197 -15.37 13.85 1.14
N SER A 198 -14.20 13.19 1.17
CA SER A 198 -13.57 12.79 2.42
C SER A 198 -13.22 13.99 3.30
N ARG A 199 -13.25 13.78 4.62
CA ARG A 199 -12.91 14.80 5.62
C ARG A 199 -11.91 14.20 6.60
N LYS A 200 -11.03 15.02 7.14
CA LYS A 200 -10.15 14.62 8.22
C LYS A 200 -10.99 14.22 9.44
N ARG A 201 -10.66 13.09 10.04
CA ARG A 201 -11.19 12.71 11.35
C ARG A 201 -10.43 13.48 12.43
N TYR A 202 -11.10 13.83 13.49
CA TYR A 202 -10.49 14.53 14.65
C TYR A 202 -9.59 13.60 15.45
#